data_baa72386c4392ce4c2f2392f34a3651d
#
_entry.id   baa72386c4392ce4c2f2392f34a3651d
#
_cell.length_a   1.000
_cell.length_b   1.000
_cell.length_c   1.000
_cell.angle_alpha   90.00
_cell.angle_beta   90.00
_cell.angle_gamma   90.00
#
_symmetry.space_group_name_H-M   'P 1'
#
loop_
_entity.id
_entity.type
_entity.pdbx_description
1 polymer ?
#
loop_
_entity_poly.entity_id
_entity_poly.type
_entity_poly.pdbx_seq_one_letter_code
_entity_poly.pdbx_strand_id
1 'polypeptide(L)'
;AQFWTGFGQSETSGFVTLQRVAERPGASGRPVPCCQVRLVDDYDREVAMGTPGEIVVRGPLVFQGYFAQPDVTAYTFRNGWHHTGDVGRFDADGYLHYVKRKPEKELIKPGGENVYPAEVEAVIMQMSGVSGVCVFGIPDAKWGEAVKAVVEVEAARAYTAEQVTEFVGTRIARFKRPQVVAFCEALPRSAEGVVDRDAVKARWP
;
A
#
# COMPACT_ATOMS: atom_id res chain seq x y z
N ALA A 1 23.78 15.68 19.27
CA ALA A 1 23.48 15.30 17.87
C ALA A 1 22.15 15.94 17.47
N GLN A 2 22.05 16.40 16.21
CA GLN A 2 20.79 16.87 15.64
C GLN A 2 20.23 15.77 14.75
N PHE A 3 18.99 15.37 15.00
CA PHE A 3 18.28 14.37 14.21
C PHE A 3 17.33 15.03 13.22
N TRP A 4 17.33 14.53 11.99
CA TRP A 4 16.45 14.97 10.93
C TRP A 4 15.49 13.84 10.53
N THR A 5 14.31 14.20 10.12
CA THR A 5 13.29 13.29 9.58
C THR A 5 12.65 13.92 8.35
N GLY A 6 12.11 13.07 7.47
CA GLY A 6 11.44 13.52 6.26
C GLY A 6 10.63 12.41 5.63
N PHE A 7 9.85 12.77 4.61
CA PHE A 7 9.14 11.85 3.76
C PHE A 7 9.77 11.85 2.36
N GLY A 8 9.91 10.68 1.77
CA GLY A 8 10.40 10.48 0.43
C GLY A 8 10.34 9.01 0.02
N GLN A 9 10.52 8.78 -1.27
CA GLN A 9 10.53 7.45 -1.91
C GLN A 9 11.68 7.36 -2.90
N SER A 10 11.98 6.17 -3.42
CA SER A 10 12.94 6.00 -4.53
C SER A 10 12.53 6.83 -5.74
N GLU A 11 11.25 6.88 -6.02
CA GLU A 11 10.61 7.64 -7.10
C GLU A 11 10.76 9.16 -6.95
N THR A 12 11.13 9.65 -5.77
CA THR A 12 11.38 11.07 -5.50
C THR A 12 12.86 11.39 -5.29
N SER A 13 13.75 10.43 -5.57
CA SER A 13 15.22 10.59 -5.45
C SER A 13 15.68 11.09 -4.07
N GLY A 14 14.88 10.89 -3.02
CA GLY A 14 15.15 11.33 -1.67
C GLY A 14 13.96 12.02 -1.01
N PHE A 15 14.25 12.88 -0.03
CA PHE A 15 13.24 13.55 0.76
C PHE A 15 12.55 14.70 0.02
N VAL A 16 11.22 14.68 -0.02
CA VAL A 16 10.37 15.78 -0.52
C VAL A 16 9.81 16.65 0.60
N THR A 17 9.86 16.13 1.84
CA THR A 17 9.67 16.95 3.05
C THR A 17 10.83 16.70 4.00
N LEU A 18 11.17 17.68 4.83
CA LEU A 18 12.30 17.58 5.76
C LEU A 18 12.11 18.50 6.97
N GLN A 19 12.60 18.05 8.13
CA GLN A 19 12.68 18.88 9.36
C GLN A 19 13.71 18.32 10.34
N ARG A 20 14.06 19.13 11.35
CA ARG A 20 14.67 18.60 12.57
C ARG A 20 13.59 17.95 13.44
N VAL A 21 13.86 16.77 13.96
CA VAL A 21 12.89 16.03 14.80
C VAL A 21 12.37 16.86 15.98
N ALA A 22 13.23 17.72 16.56
CA ALA A 22 12.87 18.58 17.69
C ALA A 22 11.89 19.73 17.33
N GLU A 23 11.74 20.09 16.05
CA GLU A 23 10.84 21.18 15.63
C GLU A 23 9.37 20.76 15.73
N ARG A 24 9.05 19.54 15.28
CA ARG A 24 7.69 18.99 15.34
C ARG A 24 7.76 17.47 15.52
N PRO A 25 7.84 16.94 16.74
CA PRO A 25 7.88 15.50 16.99
C PRO A 25 6.67 14.79 16.35
N GLY A 26 6.93 13.67 15.65
CA GLY A 26 5.90 12.87 14.98
C GLY A 26 5.50 13.37 13.58
N ALA A 27 5.96 14.53 13.12
CA ALA A 27 5.77 14.96 11.75
C ALA A 27 6.92 14.52 10.84
N SER A 28 6.66 14.40 9.54
CA SER A 28 7.63 14.10 8.49
C SER A 28 8.24 15.36 7.84
N GLY A 29 7.99 16.54 8.39
CA GLY A 29 8.57 17.80 7.93
C GLY A 29 7.69 18.62 6.99
N ARG A 30 8.28 19.72 6.49
CA ARG A 30 7.67 20.61 5.50
C ARG A 30 8.22 20.33 4.12
N PRO A 31 7.48 20.63 3.03
CA PRO A 31 7.99 20.49 1.67
C PRO A 31 9.31 21.21 1.47
N VAL A 32 10.27 20.54 0.82
CA VAL A 32 11.55 21.16 0.46
C VAL A 32 11.36 22.15 -0.70
N PRO A 33 12.18 23.20 -0.82
CA PRO A 33 11.97 24.29 -1.78
C PRO A 33 11.87 23.86 -3.25
N CYS A 34 12.51 22.75 -3.63
CA CYS A 34 12.51 22.24 -5.01
C CYS A 34 11.31 21.31 -5.32
N CYS A 35 10.43 21.02 -4.35
CA CYS A 35 9.30 20.12 -4.53
C CYS A 35 7.98 20.79 -4.16
N GLN A 36 6.95 20.47 -4.92
CA GLN A 36 5.57 20.75 -4.57
C GLN A 36 4.96 19.47 -4.02
N VAL A 37 4.32 19.56 -2.86
CA VAL A 37 3.64 18.46 -2.22
C VAL A 37 2.20 18.89 -1.97
N ARG A 38 1.24 18.06 -2.36
CA ARG A 38 -0.20 18.23 -2.10
C ARG A 38 -0.78 16.98 -1.53
N LEU A 39 -1.96 17.11 -0.95
CA LEU A 39 -2.79 15.99 -0.51
C LEU A 39 -4.08 15.99 -1.33
N VAL A 40 -4.41 14.84 -1.93
CA VAL A 40 -5.59 14.72 -2.78
C VAL A 40 -6.51 13.59 -2.33
N ASP A 41 -7.80 13.73 -2.65
CA ASP A 41 -8.80 12.67 -2.47
C ASP A 41 -8.71 11.63 -3.62
N ASP A 42 -9.62 10.63 -3.63
CA ASP A 42 -9.65 9.58 -4.66
C ASP A 42 -10.08 10.09 -6.05
N TYR A 43 -10.52 11.34 -6.14
CA TYR A 43 -10.85 12.03 -7.40
C TYR A 43 -9.77 13.04 -7.82
N ASP A 44 -8.57 12.95 -7.22
CA ASP A 44 -7.43 13.86 -7.46
C ASP A 44 -7.71 15.34 -7.14
N ARG A 45 -8.69 15.64 -6.28
CA ARG A 45 -8.99 16.98 -5.80
C ARG A 45 -8.22 17.26 -4.50
N GLU A 46 -7.62 18.43 -4.41
CA GLU A 46 -6.88 18.85 -3.22
C GLU A 46 -7.80 18.89 -1.98
N VAL A 47 -7.38 18.22 -0.91
CA VAL A 47 -8.14 18.17 0.34
C VAL A 47 -7.85 19.40 1.22
N ALA A 48 -8.78 19.73 2.10
CA ALA A 48 -8.59 20.83 3.06
C ALA A 48 -7.47 20.52 4.07
N MET A 49 -6.84 21.57 4.58
CA MET A 49 -5.87 21.48 5.66
C MET A 49 -6.43 20.67 6.85
N GLY A 50 -5.64 19.76 7.38
CA GLY A 50 -6.06 18.86 8.47
C GLY A 50 -6.78 17.58 8.02
N THR A 51 -7.20 17.48 6.74
CA THR A 51 -7.85 16.30 6.19
C THR A 51 -6.81 15.34 5.62
N PRO A 52 -6.89 14.03 5.89
CA PRO A 52 -6.03 13.05 5.24
C PRO A 52 -6.30 12.96 3.73
N GLY A 53 -5.22 12.81 2.94
CA GLY A 53 -5.28 12.60 1.50
C GLY A 53 -4.04 11.90 0.98
N GLU A 54 -4.08 11.39 -0.25
CA GLU A 54 -2.89 10.83 -0.90
C GLU A 54 -1.85 11.92 -1.09
N ILE A 55 -0.62 11.63 -0.70
CA ILE A 55 0.53 12.52 -0.93
C ILE A 55 0.88 12.46 -2.41
N VAL A 56 0.76 13.58 -3.10
CA VAL A 56 1.19 13.73 -4.49
C VAL A 56 2.32 14.73 -4.60
N VAL A 57 3.29 14.44 -5.46
CA VAL A 57 4.54 15.20 -5.55
C VAL A 57 4.80 15.64 -6.98
N ARG A 58 5.30 16.86 -7.14
CA ARG A 58 5.79 17.39 -8.41
C ARG A 58 7.08 18.18 -8.20
N GLY A 59 8.05 18.00 -9.08
CA GLY A 59 9.32 18.73 -9.03
C GLY A 59 10.47 17.95 -9.65
N PRO A 60 11.66 18.55 -9.72
CA PRO A 60 12.82 17.98 -10.39
C PRO A 60 13.40 16.73 -9.70
N LEU A 61 13.02 16.43 -8.47
CA LEU A 61 13.44 15.23 -7.75
C LEU A 61 12.62 13.98 -8.15
N VAL A 62 11.48 14.18 -8.82
CA VAL A 62 10.60 13.07 -9.21
C VAL A 62 11.21 12.36 -10.42
N PHE A 63 11.28 11.02 -10.36
CA PHE A 63 11.79 10.18 -11.44
C PHE A 63 10.97 10.32 -12.74
N GLN A 64 11.53 9.85 -13.86
CA GLN A 64 10.86 9.97 -15.17
C GLN A 64 9.86 8.83 -15.45
N GLY A 65 9.95 7.72 -14.74
CA GLY A 65 9.06 6.58 -14.88
C GLY A 65 9.73 5.25 -14.60
N TYR A 66 8.93 4.19 -14.64
CA TYR A 66 9.40 2.81 -14.46
C TYR A 66 9.94 2.24 -15.76
N PHE A 67 11.10 1.61 -15.69
CA PHE A 67 11.75 1.01 -16.86
C PHE A 67 10.87 -0.05 -17.53
N ALA A 68 10.65 0.10 -18.84
CA ALA A 68 9.82 -0.79 -19.66
C ALA A 68 8.37 -1.01 -19.13
N GLN A 69 7.80 -0.06 -18.35
CA GLN A 69 6.46 -0.12 -17.80
C GLN A 69 5.67 1.19 -18.05
N PRO A 70 5.32 1.50 -19.32
CA PRO A 70 4.68 2.76 -19.66
C PRO A 70 3.30 2.93 -19.02
N ASP A 71 2.50 1.88 -18.92
CA ASP A 71 1.16 1.93 -18.34
C ASP A 71 1.20 2.22 -16.83
N VAL A 72 2.10 1.56 -16.10
CA VAL A 72 2.33 1.82 -14.68
C VAL A 72 2.84 3.24 -14.47
N THR A 73 3.73 3.70 -15.34
CA THR A 73 4.23 5.07 -15.32
C THR A 73 3.10 6.07 -15.53
N ALA A 74 2.27 5.89 -16.56
CA ALA A 74 1.14 6.77 -16.85
C ALA A 74 0.13 6.82 -15.68
N TYR A 75 -0.19 5.68 -15.07
CA TYR A 75 -1.05 5.60 -13.91
C TYR A 75 -0.46 6.37 -12.70
N THR A 76 0.85 6.23 -12.47
CA THR A 76 1.55 6.88 -11.36
C THR A 76 1.67 8.40 -11.57
N PHE A 77 1.75 8.86 -12.82
CA PHE A 77 1.89 10.27 -13.19
C PHE A 77 0.59 10.88 -13.74
N ARG A 78 -0.53 10.56 -13.16
CA ARG A 78 -1.80 11.15 -13.62
C ARG A 78 -1.95 12.60 -13.15
N ASN A 79 -2.66 13.40 -13.93
CA ASN A 79 -2.95 14.81 -13.65
C ASN A 79 -1.70 15.70 -13.39
N GLY A 80 -0.52 15.29 -13.91
CA GLY A 80 0.74 16.04 -13.78
C GLY A 80 1.41 15.95 -12.41
N TRP A 81 1.00 14.96 -11.58
CA TRP A 81 1.56 14.67 -10.27
C TRP A 81 1.99 13.21 -10.16
N HIS A 82 3.09 12.97 -9.47
CA HIS A 82 3.46 11.63 -9.03
C HIS A 82 2.61 11.25 -7.82
N HIS A 83 1.83 10.19 -7.94
CA HIS A 83 1.02 9.59 -6.90
C HIS A 83 1.84 8.60 -6.09
N THR A 84 2.12 8.95 -4.82
CA THR A 84 3.03 8.16 -3.99
C THR A 84 2.39 6.87 -3.47
N GLY A 85 1.06 6.82 -3.39
CA GLY A 85 0.32 5.75 -2.72
C GLY A 85 0.43 5.79 -1.20
N ASP A 86 0.99 6.86 -0.65
CA ASP A 86 1.03 7.12 0.79
C ASP A 86 0.03 8.21 1.15
N VAL A 87 -0.65 8.05 2.28
CA VAL A 87 -1.62 9.01 2.82
C VAL A 87 -0.99 9.83 3.92
N GLY A 88 -1.13 11.12 3.84
CA GLY A 88 -0.66 12.07 4.83
C GLY A 88 -1.72 13.08 5.22
N ARG A 89 -1.39 13.93 6.18
CA ARG A 89 -2.20 15.06 6.62
C ARG A 89 -1.27 16.23 6.94
N PHE A 90 -1.56 17.41 6.41
CA PHE A 90 -0.88 18.64 6.85
C PHE A 90 -1.52 19.18 8.12
N ASP A 91 -0.71 19.59 9.08
CA ASP A 91 -1.19 20.40 10.21
C ASP A 91 -1.29 21.89 9.84
N ALA A 92 -1.84 22.69 10.75
CA ALA A 92 -2.05 24.13 10.53
C ALA A 92 -0.75 24.92 10.25
N ASP A 93 0.39 24.40 10.66
CA ASP A 93 1.71 25.00 10.42
C ASP A 93 2.39 24.47 9.16
N GLY A 94 1.70 23.60 8.38
CA GLY A 94 2.19 23.03 7.11
C GLY A 94 3.20 21.90 7.27
N TYR A 95 3.22 21.23 8.42
CA TYR A 95 4.00 20.01 8.59
C TYR A 95 3.19 18.80 8.14
N LEU A 96 3.82 17.93 7.33
CA LEU A 96 3.26 16.67 6.89
C LEU A 96 3.34 15.64 8.01
N HIS A 97 2.22 15.00 8.31
CA HIS A 97 2.13 13.82 9.16
C HIS A 97 1.77 12.62 8.28
N TYR A 98 2.61 11.59 8.28
CA TYR A 98 2.29 10.33 7.63
C TYR A 98 1.14 9.64 8.39
N VAL A 99 0.16 9.13 7.64
CA VAL A 99 -1.02 8.45 8.22
C VAL A 99 -0.96 6.94 7.96
N LYS A 100 -0.96 6.56 6.68
CA LYS A 100 -0.92 5.15 6.26
C LYS A 100 -0.48 5.02 4.80
N ARG A 101 -0.25 3.81 4.35
CA ARG A 101 -0.10 3.49 2.93
C ARG A 101 -1.46 3.15 2.33
N LYS A 102 -1.72 3.53 1.08
CA LYS A 102 -2.92 3.09 0.36
C LYS A 102 -2.91 1.56 0.20
N PRO A 103 -4.06 0.89 0.26
CA PRO A 103 -4.14 -0.58 0.20
C PRO A 103 -3.48 -1.20 -1.02
N GLU A 104 -3.58 -0.56 -2.18
CA GLU A 104 -2.96 -1.00 -3.43
C GLU A 104 -1.43 -0.90 -3.45
N LYS A 105 -0.86 -0.14 -2.53
CA LYS A 105 0.59 0.01 -2.30
C LYS A 105 1.05 -0.64 -1.00
N GLU A 106 0.19 -1.39 -0.35
CA GLU A 106 0.53 -2.10 0.88
C GLU A 106 1.71 -3.05 0.64
N LEU A 107 2.58 -3.15 1.64
CA LEU A 107 3.77 -3.98 1.59
C LEU A 107 3.85 -4.80 2.86
N ILE A 108 3.92 -6.12 2.71
CA ILE A 108 4.13 -7.06 3.81
C ILE A 108 5.62 -7.40 3.86
N LYS A 109 6.21 -7.45 5.05
CA LYS A 109 7.65 -7.68 5.23
C LYS A 109 7.96 -8.93 6.07
N PRO A 110 7.65 -10.13 5.58
CA PRO A 110 8.01 -11.36 6.28
C PRO A 110 9.53 -11.55 6.26
N GLY A 111 10.17 -11.49 7.43
CA GLY A 111 11.62 -11.66 7.54
C GLY A 111 12.45 -10.61 6.80
N GLY A 112 11.89 -9.42 6.54
CA GLY A 112 12.56 -8.33 5.81
C GLY A 112 12.39 -8.38 4.28
N GLU A 113 11.81 -9.42 3.72
CA GLU A 113 11.50 -9.54 2.29
C GLU A 113 10.26 -8.72 1.93
N ASN A 114 10.22 -8.19 0.72
CA ASN A 114 9.10 -7.39 0.25
C ASN A 114 8.06 -8.26 -0.47
N VAL A 115 6.85 -8.33 0.07
CA VAL A 115 5.70 -9.00 -0.53
C VAL A 115 4.61 -7.98 -0.82
N TYR A 116 4.27 -7.83 -2.08
CA TYR A 116 3.16 -6.98 -2.52
C TYR A 116 1.87 -7.80 -2.54
N PRO A 117 0.84 -7.43 -1.76
CA PRO A 117 -0.45 -8.12 -1.74
C PRO A 117 -1.02 -8.38 -3.12
N ALA A 118 -1.02 -7.36 -3.99
CA ALA A 118 -1.57 -7.45 -5.34
C ALA A 118 -0.92 -8.55 -6.20
N GLU A 119 0.37 -8.83 -6.03
CA GLU A 119 1.06 -9.92 -6.75
C GLU A 119 0.54 -11.29 -6.31
N VAL A 120 0.34 -11.47 -5.01
CA VAL A 120 -0.19 -12.72 -4.44
C VAL A 120 -1.66 -12.88 -4.80
N GLU A 121 -2.45 -11.81 -4.71
CA GLU A 121 -3.86 -11.76 -5.12
C GLU A 121 -4.04 -12.16 -6.59
N ALA A 122 -3.23 -11.60 -7.48
CA ALA A 122 -3.28 -11.91 -8.92
C ALA A 122 -3.01 -13.39 -9.21
N VAL A 123 -2.18 -14.06 -8.42
CA VAL A 123 -1.92 -15.50 -8.55
C VAL A 123 -3.11 -16.30 -8.02
N ILE A 124 -3.63 -15.98 -6.84
CA ILE A 124 -4.76 -16.72 -6.23
C ILE A 124 -6.02 -16.59 -7.09
N MET A 125 -6.26 -15.43 -7.71
CA MET A 125 -7.38 -15.21 -8.64
C MET A 125 -7.36 -16.12 -9.88
N GLN A 126 -6.24 -16.77 -10.20
CA GLN A 126 -6.17 -17.76 -11.28
C GLN A 126 -6.73 -19.14 -10.89
N MET A 127 -7.03 -19.35 -9.61
CA MET A 127 -7.63 -20.60 -9.13
C MET A 127 -9.11 -20.66 -9.54
N SER A 128 -9.52 -21.80 -10.09
CA SER A 128 -10.90 -21.97 -10.59
C SER A 128 -11.94 -21.87 -9.45
N GLY A 129 -12.96 -21.02 -9.59
CA GLY A 129 -14.01 -20.82 -8.58
C GLY A 129 -13.61 -19.89 -7.44
N VAL A 130 -12.49 -19.17 -7.57
CA VAL A 130 -12.16 -18.02 -6.74
C VAL A 130 -12.78 -16.79 -7.37
N SER A 131 -13.65 -16.10 -6.63
CA SER A 131 -14.35 -14.88 -7.06
C SER A 131 -13.77 -13.60 -6.45
N GLY A 132 -12.98 -13.74 -5.39
CA GLY A 132 -12.32 -12.61 -4.74
C GLY A 132 -11.20 -13.05 -3.81
N VAL A 133 -10.28 -12.15 -3.55
CA VAL A 133 -9.19 -12.38 -2.59
C VAL A 133 -8.74 -11.07 -1.97
N CYS A 134 -8.35 -11.12 -0.71
CA CYS A 134 -7.70 -10.03 -0.01
C CYS A 134 -6.46 -10.56 0.72
N VAL A 135 -5.29 -10.04 0.38
CA VAL A 135 -4.02 -10.45 0.99
C VAL A 135 -3.47 -9.28 1.82
N PHE A 136 -3.03 -9.56 3.04
CA PHE A 136 -2.47 -8.56 3.95
C PHE A 136 -1.50 -9.18 4.94
N GLY A 137 -0.70 -8.34 5.61
CA GLY A 137 0.22 -8.75 6.66
C GLY A 137 -0.49 -8.89 8.00
N ILE A 138 -0.11 -9.90 8.75
CA ILE A 138 -0.48 -10.08 10.16
C ILE A 138 0.79 -10.20 11.00
N PRO A 139 0.77 -9.83 12.30
CA PRO A 139 1.92 -10.01 13.17
C PRO A 139 2.37 -11.47 13.25
N ASP A 140 3.68 -11.71 13.16
CA ASP A 140 4.29 -13.04 13.31
C ASP A 140 5.50 -12.97 14.26
N ALA A 141 5.55 -13.87 15.24
CA ALA A 141 6.58 -13.85 16.28
C ALA A 141 8.00 -14.15 15.74
N LYS A 142 8.11 -14.90 14.63
CA LYS A 142 9.38 -15.31 14.06
C LYS A 142 9.86 -14.37 12.95
N TRP A 143 8.95 -13.91 12.11
CA TRP A 143 9.27 -13.15 10.91
C TRP A 143 8.87 -11.68 10.98
N GLY A 144 8.31 -11.22 12.13
CA GLY A 144 7.74 -9.89 12.30
C GLY A 144 6.35 -9.78 11.66
N GLU A 145 6.24 -10.19 10.38
CA GLU A 145 4.98 -10.26 9.66
C GLU A 145 4.84 -11.61 8.94
N ALA A 146 3.61 -12.07 8.78
CA ALA A 146 3.22 -13.20 7.94
C ALA A 146 2.19 -12.77 6.90
N VAL A 147 2.22 -13.41 5.72
CA VAL A 147 1.25 -13.18 4.66
C VAL A 147 -0.02 -13.96 4.96
N LYS A 148 -1.16 -13.26 5.07
CA LYS A 148 -2.49 -13.84 5.21
C LYS A 148 -3.31 -13.57 3.96
N ALA A 149 -4.03 -14.59 3.48
CA ALA A 149 -4.99 -14.49 2.39
C ALA A 149 -6.39 -14.84 2.89
N VAL A 150 -7.38 -14.00 2.61
CA VAL A 150 -8.80 -14.32 2.74
C VAL A 150 -9.35 -14.51 1.34
N VAL A 151 -9.83 -15.71 1.04
CA VAL A 151 -10.21 -16.13 -0.31
C VAL A 151 -11.72 -16.33 -0.38
N GLU A 152 -12.38 -15.62 -1.28
CA GLU A 152 -13.78 -15.79 -1.60
C GLU A 152 -13.91 -16.90 -2.63
N VAL A 153 -14.59 -17.99 -2.26
CA VAL A 153 -14.76 -19.18 -3.10
C VAL A 153 -16.24 -19.51 -3.28
N GLU A 154 -16.58 -19.98 -4.46
CA GLU A 154 -17.92 -20.51 -4.73
C GLU A 154 -18.23 -21.71 -3.83
N ALA A 155 -19.46 -21.80 -3.31
CA ALA A 155 -19.88 -22.84 -2.36
C ALA A 155 -19.68 -24.28 -2.86
N ALA A 156 -19.61 -24.49 -4.17
CA ALA A 156 -19.35 -25.79 -4.81
C ALA A 156 -17.87 -26.20 -4.83
N ARG A 157 -16.96 -25.34 -4.41
CA ARG A 157 -15.50 -25.58 -4.44
C ARG A 157 -14.93 -25.50 -3.03
N ALA A 158 -14.34 -26.60 -2.57
CA ALA A 158 -13.61 -26.63 -1.30
C ALA A 158 -12.10 -26.68 -1.61
N TYR A 159 -11.38 -25.64 -1.26
CA TYR A 159 -9.92 -25.63 -1.24
C TYR A 159 -9.41 -25.78 0.20
N THR A 160 -8.25 -26.39 0.37
CA THR A 160 -7.52 -26.34 1.65
C THR A 160 -6.52 -25.20 1.64
N ALA A 161 -6.10 -24.75 2.82
CA ALA A 161 -5.08 -23.72 2.96
C ALA A 161 -3.76 -24.13 2.27
N GLU A 162 -3.41 -25.42 2.37
CA GLU A 162 -2.21 -25.99 1.74
C GLU A 162 -2.27 -25.90 0.22
N GLN A 163 -3.43 -26.16 -0.39
CA GLN A 163 -3.60 -26.05 -1.84
C GLN A 163 -3.39 -24.63 -2.35
N VAL A 164 -3.92 -23.61 -1.63
CA VAL A 164 -3.69 -22.20 -1.98
C VAL A 164 -2.22 -21.84 -1.80
N THR A 165 -1.61 -22.22 -0.68
CA THR A 165 -0.21 -21.94 -0.36
C THR A 165 0.74 -22.58 -1.39
N GLU A 166 0.48 -23.82 -1.80
CA GLU A 166 1.27 -24.53 -2.81
C GLU A 166 1.08 -23.92 -4.20
N PHE A 167 -0.17 -23.59 -4.56
CA PHE A 167 -0.48 -22.94 -5.84
C PHE A 167 0.29 -21.64 -6.03
N VAL A 168 0.36 -20.81 -4.98
CA VAL A 168 1.15 -19.58 -4.98
C VAL A 168 2.65 -19.89 -5.03
N GLY A 169 3.14 -20.80 -4.17
CA GLY A 169 4.56 -21.10 -4.04
C GLY A 169 5.20 -21.78 -5.26
N THR A 170 4.39 -22.30 -6.21
CA THR A 170 4.87 -22.84 -7.48
C THR A 170 4.90 -21.82 -8.62
N ARG A 171 4.30 -20.61 -8.44
CA ARG A 171 4.16 -19.59 -9.47
C ARG A 171 4.96 -18.33 -9.20
N ILE A 172 5.14 -17.98 -7.93
CA ILE A 172 5.97 -16.85 -7.50
C ILE A 172 6.93 -17.30 -6.39
N ALA A 173 7.82 -16.39 -5.95
CA ALA A 173 8.84 -16.72 -4.96
C ALA A 173 8.23 -17.30 -3.68
N ARG A 174 8.80 -18.38 -3.15
CA ARG A 174 8.24 -19.16 -2.03
C ARG A 174 7.99 -18.35 -0.75
N PHE A 175 8.77 -17.30 -0.50
CA PHE A 175 8.56 -16.44 0.67
C PHE A 175 7.30 -15.56 0.56
N LYS A 176 6.72 -15.41 -0.66
CA LYS A 176 5.48 -14.65 -0.91
C LYS A 176 4.20 -15.48 -0.66
N ARG A 177 4.32 -16.77 -0.47
CA ARG A 177 3.16 -17.65 -0.24
C ARG A 177 2.45 -17.27 1.06
N PRO A 178 1.11 -17.33 1.10
CA PRO A 178 0.38 -17.15 2.34
C PRO A 178 0.74 -18.22 3.38
N GLN A 179 1.06 -17.82 4.59
CA GLN A 179 1.24 -18.69 5.74
C GLN A 179 -0.11 -18.98 6.41
N VAL A 180 -1.06 -18.06 6.29
CA VAL A 180 -2.41 -18.19 6.83
C VAL A 180 -3.41 -17.97 5.71
N VAL A 181 -4.35 -18.91 5.54
CA VAL A 181 -5.43 -18.80 4.55
C VAL A 181 -6.77 -18.98 5.25
N ALA A 182 -7.69 -18.08 5.03
CA ALA A 182 -9.07 -18.16 5.44
C ALA A 182 -9.97 -18.16 4.20
N PHE A 183 -11.14 -18.80 4.30
CA PHE A 183 -12.13 -18.86 3.23
C PHE A 183 -13.42 -18.18 3.66
N CYS A 184 -14.11 -17.58 2.69
CA CYS A 184 -15.43 -16.99 2.89
C CYS A 184 -16.29 -17.12 1.64
N GLU A 185 -17.61 -16.99 1.81
CA GLU A 185 -18.57 -16.95 0.70
C GLU A 185 -18.61 -15.58 0.03
N ALA A 186 -18.36 -14.52 0.80
CA ALA A 186 -18.33 -13.15 0.29
C ALA A 186 -17.36 -12.28 1.12
N LEU A 187 -16.49 -11.54 0.42
CA LEU A 187 -15.66 -10.49 1.02
C LEU A 187 -16.49 -9.22 1.25
N PRO A 188 -16.23 -8.48 2.34
CA PRO A 188 -16.74 -7.12 2.51
C PRO A 188 -16.36 -6.24 1.33
N ARG A 189 -17.32 -5.45 0.82
CA ARG A 189 -17.11 -4.54 -0.32
C ARG A 189 -17.70 -3.17 -0.02
N SER A 190 -17.13 -2.14 -0.64
CA SER A 190 -17.70 -0.79 -0.65
C SER A 190 -18.99 -0.74 -1.48
N ALA A 191 -19.67 0.41 -1.46
CA ALA A 191 -20.87 0.65 -2.29
C ALA A 191 -20.58 0.54 -3.81
N GLU A 192 -19.33 0.76 -4.22
CA GLU A 192 -18.83 0.66 -5.59
C GLU A 192 -18.39 -0.78 -5.97
N GLY A 193 -18.53 -1.75 -5.05
CA GLY A 193 -18.19 -3.16 -5.29
C GLY A 193 -16.72 -3.50 -5.09
N VAL A 194 -15.89 -2.57 -4.65
CA VAL A 194 -14.46 -2.80 -4.36
C VAL A 194 -14.30 -3.46 -3.00
N VAL A 195 -13.38 -4.43 -2.87
CA VAL A 195 -13.09 -5.11 -1.59
C VAL A 195 -12.65 -4.09 -0.53
N ASP A 196 -13.39 -4.02 0.56
CA ASP A 196 -13.05 -3.20 1.73
C ASP A 196 -12.00 -3.92 2.58
N ARG A 197 -10.72 -3.62 2.33
CA ARG A 197 -9.58 -4.27 2.97
C ARG A 197 -9.55 -4.04 4.49
N ASP A 198 -9.98 -2.86 4.97
CA ASP A 198 -10.00 -2.56 6.40
C ASP A 198 -11.09 -3.39 7.10
N ALA A 199 -12.26 -3.53 6.48
CA ALA A 199 -13.32 -4.41 6.98
C ALA A 199 -12.90 -5.90 6.94
N VAL A 200 -12.16 -6.34 5.90
CA VAL A 200 -11.62 -7.70 5.84
C VAL A 200 -10.64 -7.93 6.98
N LYS A 201 -9.67 -7.03 7.20
CA LYS A 201 -8.69 -7.14 8.31
C LYS A 201 -9.38 -7.20 9.68
N ALA A 202 -10.40 -6.38 9.89
CA ALA A 202 -11.16 -6.37 11.14
C ALA A 202 -11.92 -7.68 11.40
N ARG A 203 -12.42 -8.32 10.33
CA ARG A 203 -13.21 -9.57 10.43
C ARG A 203 -12.33 -10.83 10.53
N TRP A 204 -11.14 -10.81 9.93
CA TRP A 204 -10.17 -11.91 9.95
C TRP A 204 -8.80 -11.42 10.45
N PRO A 205 -8.68 -11.06 11.75
CA PRO A 205 -7.45 -10.54 12.33
C PRO A 205 -6.27 -11.52 12.30
#